data_410d4551730f3a8886e6a8cd0fbcb80c
#
_entry.id   410d4551730f3a8886e6a8cd0fbcb80c
#
_cell.length_a   1.000
_cell.length_b   1.000
_cell.length_c   1.000
_cell.angle_alpha   90.00
_cell.angle_beta   90.00
_cell.angle_gamma   90.00
#
_symmetry.space_group_name_H-M   'P 1'
#
loop_
_entity.id
_entity.type
_entity.pdbx_description
1 polymer ?
#
loop_
_entity_poly.entity_id
_entity_poly.type
_entity_poly.pdbx_seq_one_letter_code
_entity_poly.pdbx_strand_id
1 'polypeptide(L)'
;MSTLKGKVAVVTGASKGIGAAIAKKLAADGASVVVNYASSKAGADAVVAAIEKAGGKAVAVKGDVSNAAEANGIVDAAIAKFGRLDILVNNSGVYEFGPIEGLDEASFHKQFNTNVLGLLLTTKAAVRHLGEGASIINIGSVVSTLHPPQSAVYSATKGAVDAITGVLAKELGARRIRVNTIAPGIVETEGTHAAGFIGSDFETDTVSRTPLGRTGQPNDIATIASFLASNASNWITGERLVASGGMH
;
A
#
# COMPACT_ATOMS: atom_id res chain seq x y z
N MET A 1 24.73 -1.60 -0.11
CA MET A 1 24.43 -3.02 -0.45
C MET A 1 22.94 -3.14 -0.67
N SER A 2 22.50 -3.86 -1.70
CA SER A 2 21.07 -4.07 -1.99
C SER A 2 20.46 -4.97 -0.90
N THR A 3 19.55 -4.42 -0.10
CA THR A 3 18.97 -5.09 1.09
C THR A 3 17.90 -6.12 0.75
N LEU A 4 17.37 -6.09 -0.50
CA LEU A 4 16.28 -6.96 -0.96
C LEU A 4 16.71 -7.86 -2.14
N LYS A 5 18.02 -8.04 -2.35
CA LYS A 5 18.54 -8.87 -3.46
C LYS A 5 17.97 -10.29 -3.39
N GLY A 6 17.37 -10.74 -4.51
CA GLY A 6 16.78 -12.07 -4.65
C GLY A 6 15.38 -12.23 -4.02
N LYS A 7 14.82 -11.16 -3.43
CA LYS A 7 13.43 -11.12 -2.97
C LYS A 7 12.49 -10.81 -4.12
N VAL A 8 11.24 -11.23 -3.97
CA VAL A 8 10.13 -10.94 -4.90
C VAL A 8 9.02 -10.22 -4.15
N ALA A 9 8.55 -9.11 -4.72
CA ALA A 9 7.49 -8.29 -4.16
C ALA A 9 6.27 -8.23 -5.09
N VAL A 10 5.09 -8.25 -4.50
CA VAL A 10 3.84 -7.83 -5.14
C VAL A 10 3.44 -6.49 -4.53
N VAL A 11 3.18 -5.48 -5.36
CA VAL A 11 2.65 -4.19 -4.93
C VAL A 11 1.32 -3.95 -5.63
N THR A 12 0.22 -3.92 -4.87
CA THR A 12 -1.11 -3.67 -5.43
C THR A 12 -1.35 -2.18 -5.66
N GLY A 13 -2.12 -1.83 -6.72
CA GLY A 13 -2.37 -0.43 -7.06
C GLY A 13 -1.12 0.37 -7.37
N ALA A 14 -0.13 -0.24 -8.03
CA ALA A 14 1.22 0.30 -8.21
C ALA A 14 1.42 1.09 -9.51
N SER A 15 0.35 1.45 -10.22
CA SER A 15 0.44 2.19 -11.49
C SER A 15 0.73 3.69 -11.32
N LYS A 16 0.57 4.24 -10.12
CA LYS A 16 0.81 5.66 -9.80
C LYS A 16 1.01 5.88 -8.29
N GLY A 17 1.34 7.12 -7.90
CA GLY A 17 1.38 7.58 -6.50
C GLY A 17 2.30 6.75 -5.59
N ILE A 18 1.83 6.49 -4.38
CA ILE A 18 2.56 5.76 -3.34
C ILE A 18 2.96 4.36 -3.82
N GLY A 19 2.04 3.61 -4.43
CA GLY A 19 2.33 2.25 -4.92
C GLY A 19 3.42 2.22 -5.97
N ALA A 20 3.44 3.17 -6.91
CA ALA A 20 4.49 3.28 -7.93
C ALA A 20 5.86 3.61 -7.30
N ALA A 21 5.88 4.51 -6.31
CA ALA A 21 7.12 4.85 -5.61
C ALA A 21 7.65 3.64 -4.80
N ILE A 22 6.77 2.91 -4.11
CA ILE A 22 7.13 1.68 -3.39
C ILE A 22 7.70 0.64 -4.37
N ALA A 23 7.02 0.38 -5.50
CA ALA A 23 7.49 -0.58 -6.50
C ALA A 23 8.90 -0.23 -7.02
N LYS A 24 9.13 1.03 -7.37
CA LYS A 24 10.44 1.53 -7.82
C LYS A 24 11.50 1.39 -6.73
N LYS A 25 11.17 1.75 -5.48
CA LYS A 25 12.11 1.67 -4.36
C LYS A 25 12.51 0.24 -4.03
N LEU A 26 11.54 -0.69 -3.95
CA LEU A 26 11.84 -2.11 -3.70
C LEU A 26 12.72 -2.70 -4.82
N ALA A 27 12.46 -2.33 -6.08
CA ALA A 27 13.29 -2.75 -7.20
C ALA A 27 14.72 -2.17 -7.13
N ALA A 28 14.88 -0.90 -6.79
CA ALA A 28 16.17 -0.25 -6.58
C ALA A 28 16.97 -0.92 -5.44
N ASP A 29 16.30 -1.46 -4.44
CA ASP A 29 16.90 -2.22 -3.34
C ASP A 29 17.14 -3.70 -3.70
N GLY A 30 16.81 -4.12 -4.94
CA GLY A 30 17.17 -5.40 -5.52
C GLY A 30 16.07 -6.45 -5.58
N ALA A 31 14.84 -6.12 -5.24
CA ALA A 31 13.70 -7.02 -5.42
C ALA A 31 13.26 -7.10 -6.88
N SER A 32 12.70 -8.25 -7.28
CA SER A 32 11.88 -8.35 -8.50
C SER A 32 10.43 -7.99 -8.13
N VAL A 33 9.75 -7.19 -8.95
CA VAL A 33 8.47 -6.57 -8.54
C VAL A 33 7.33 -6.88 -9.52
N VAL A 34 6.21 -7.35 -8.99
CA VAL A 34 4.92 -7.34 -9.68
C VAL A 34 4.24 -5.99 -9.42
N VAL A 35 4.05 -5.23 -10.47
CA VAL A 35 3.36 -3.94 -10.50
C VAL A 35 1.90 -4.19 -10.86
N ASN A 36 1.03 -4.32 -9.86
CA ASN A 36 -0.38 -4.56 -10.12
C ASN A 36 -1.13 -3.26 -10.43
N TYR A 37 -2.08 -3.36 -11.35
CA TYR A 37 -3.01 -2.29 -11.69
C TYR A 37 -4.41 -2.85 -11.98
N ALA A 38 -5.46 -2.08 -11.70
CA ALA A 38 -6.83 -2.42 -12.07
C ALA A 38 -7.20 -1.84 -13.45
N SER A 39 -6.97 -0.54 -13.66
CA SER A 39 -7.41 0.17 -14.87
C SER A 39 -6.29 0.87 -15.65
N SER A 40 -5.26 1.39 -14.99
CA SER A 40 -4.21 2.19 -15.64
C SER A 40 -3.04 1.31 -16.13
N LYS A 41 -3.22 0.66 -17.29
CA LYS A 41 -2.14 -0.12 -17.91
C LYS A 41 -0.94 0.76 -18.27
N ALA A 42 -1.16 1.90 -18.90
CA ALA A 42 -0.08 2.81 -19.29
C ALA A 42 0.75 3.28 -18.09
N GLY A 43 0.11 3.57 -16.96
CA GLY A 43 0.83 3.91 -15.73
C GLY A 43 1.68 2.75 -15.19
N ALA A 44 1.15 1.53 -15.19
CA ALA A 44 1.90 0.34 -14.78
C ALA A 44 3.08 0.05 -15.71
N ASP A 45 2.87 0.15 -17.03
CA ASP A 45 3.95 -0.03 -18.02
C ASP A 45 5.06 1.01 -17.85
N ALA A 46 4.70 2.28 -17.56
CA ALA A 46 5.67 3.33 -17.28
C ALA A 46 6.50 3.05 -16.00
N VAL A 47 5.86 2.48 -14.97
CA VAL A 47 6.59 2.06 -13.74
C VAL A 47 7.54 0.91 -14.05
N VAL A 48 7.09 -0.10 -14.80
CA VAL A 48 7.93 -1.24 -15.22
C VAL A 48 9.13 -0.74 -16.03
N ALA A 49 8.88 0.09 -17.06
CA ALA A 49 9.96 0.65 -17.90
C ALA A 49 10.99 1.46 -17.07
N ALA A 50 10.52 2.23 -16.08
CA ALA A 50 11.42 2.96 -15.19
C ALA A 50 12.28 2.04 -14.32
N ILE A 51 11.71 0.94 -13.82
CA ILE A 51 12.43 -0.08 -13.04
C ILE A 51 13.48 -0.78 -13.93
N GLU A 52 13.10 -1.20 -15.12
CA GLU A 52 14.01 -1.89 -16.06
C GLU A 52 15.13 -0.97 -16.54
N LYS A 53 14.83 0.31 -16.82
CA LYS A 53 15.85 1.32 -17.17
C LYS A 53 16.88 1.51 -16.05
N ALA A 54 16.46 1.34 -14.79
CA ALA A 54 17.37 1.38 -13.64
C ALA A 54 18.09 0.04 -13.36
N GLY A 55 17.94 -0.96 -14.22
CA GLY A 55 18.57 -2.28 -14.08
C GLY A 55 17.81 -3.25 -13.16
N GLY A 56 16.61 -2.91 -12.71
CA GLY A 56 15.75 -3.77 -11.91
C GLY A 56 14.92 -4.73 -12.76
N LYS A 57 14.08 -5.53 -12.09
CA LYS A 57 13.17 -6.49 -12.74
C LYS A 57 11.74 -6.23 -12.30
N ALA A 58 10.82 -6.07 -13.24
CA ALA A 58 9.40 -5.89 -12.93
C ALA A 58 8.51 -6.52 -14.02
N VAL A 59 7.23 -6.68 -13.68
CA VAL A 59 6.17 -7.07 -14.62
C VAL A 59 4.87 -6.39 -14.23
N ALA A 60 4.15 -5.86 -15.21
CA ALA A 60 2.83 -5.28 -15.01
C ALA A 60 1.77 -6.40 -15.04
N VAL A 61 0.88 -6.43 -14.04
CA VAL A 61 -0.17 -7.44 -13.92
C VAL A 61 -1.52 -6.75 -13.68
N LYS A 62 -2.48 -6.96 -14.59
CA LYS A 62 -3.85 -6.49 -14.41
C LYS A 62 -4.56 -7.36 -13.37
N GLY A 63 -5.33 -6.75 -12.49
CA GLY A 63 -6.23 -7.44 -11.57
C GLY A 63 -6.87 -6.46 -10.59
N ASP A 64 -8.18 -6.65 -10.38
CA ASP A 64 -8.94 -5.98 -9.33
C ASP A 64 -8.81 -6.79 -8.04
N VAL A 65 -8.24 -6.18 -7.02
CA VAL A 65 -8.03 -6.84 -5.72
C VAL A 65 -9.34 -7.24 -5.04
N SER A 66 -10.45 -6.56 -5.34
CA SER A 66 -11.78 -6.87 -4.80
C SER A 66 -12.43 -8.14 -5.41
N ASN A 67 -11.84 -8.67 -6.49
CA ASN A 67 -12.25 -9.92 -7.11
C ASN A 67 -11.32 -11.06 -6.69
N ALA A 68 -11.86 -12.13 -6.11
CA ALA A 68 -11.07 -13.23 -5.57
C ALA A 68 -10.21 -13.96 -6.62
N ALA A 69 -10.73 -14.15 -7.84
CA ALA A 69 -9.99 -14.81 -8.92
C ALA A 69 -8.83 -13.93 -9.40
N GLU A 70 -9.08 -12.62 -9.56
CA GLU A 70 -8.07 -11.67 -9.99
C GLU A 70 -7.01 -11.44 -8.90
N ALA A 71 -7.39 -11.37 -7.63
CA ALA A 71 -6.46 -11.30 -6.50
C ALA A 71 -5.51 -12.51 -6.45
N ASN A 72 -6.02 -13.74 -6.70
CA ASN A 72 -5.17 -14.91 -6.87
C ASN A 72 -4.23 -14.76 -8.06
N GLY A 73 -4.75 -14.34 -9.23
CA GLY A 73 -3.95 -14.17 -10.46
C GLY A 73 -2.79 -13.17 -10.30
N ILE A 74 -2.97 -12.11 -9.49
CA ILE A 74 -1.90 -11.14 -9.18
C ILE A 74 -0.73 -11.85 -8.46
N VAL A 75 -1.04 -12.70 -7.49
CA VAL A 75 -0.02 -13.44 -6.72
C VAL A 75 0.59 -14.56 -7.55
N ASP A 76 -0.22 -15.32 -8.29
CA ASP A 76 0.24 -16.40 -9.16
C ASP A 76 1.22 -15.90 -10.22
N ALA A 77 1.03 -14.67 -10.71
CA ALA A 77 1.97 -14.04 -11.64
C ALA A 77 3.37 -13.85 -11.05
N ALA A 78 3.50 -13.57 -9.73
CA ALA A 78 4.79 -13.49 -9.07
C ALA A 78 5.49 -14.85 -9.04
N ILE A 79 4.75 -15.90 -8.74
CA ILE A 79 5.26 -17.28 -8.71
C ILE A 79 5.66 -17.73 -10.11
N ALA A 80 4.79 -17.52 -11.10
CA ALA A 80 5.06 -17.90 -12.49
C ALA A 80 6.27 -17.17 -13.09
N LYS A 81 6.42 -15.85 -12.78
CA LYS A 81 7.49 -15.03 -13.37
C LYS A 81 8.82 -15.11 -12.62
N PHE A 82 8.78 -15.23 -11.29
CA PHE A 82 9.95 -15.08 -10.44
C PHE A 82 10.21 -16.27 -9.48
N GLY A 83 9.30 -17.26 -9.44
CA GLY A 83 9.46 -18.52 -8.71
C GLY A 83 9.20 -18.46 -7.20
N ARG A 84 8.93 -17.26 -6.62
CA ARG A 84 8.71 -17.08 -5.18
C ARG A 84 7.93 -15.81 -4.87
N LEU A 85 7.54 -15.65 -3.61
CA LEU A 85 7.00 -14.41 -3.06
C LEU A 85 7.56 -14.18 -1.65
N ASP A 86 8.08 -13.00 -1.38
CA ASP A 86 8.65 -12.63 -0.07
C ASP A 86 7.97 -11.39 0.55
N ILE A 87 7.45 -10.51 -0.29
CA ILE A 87 6.93 -9.21 0.15
C ILE A 87 5.56 -8.99 -0.52
N LEU A 88 4.54 -8.73 0.30
CA LEU A 88 3.25 -8.25 -0.19
C LEU A 88 3.04 -6.82 0.30
N VAL A 89 2.77 -5.89 -0.60
CA VAL A 89 2.33 -4.53 -0.26
C VAL A 89 0.89 -4.34 -0.70
N ASN A 90 -0.03 -4.32 0.24
CA ASN A 90 -1.43 -4.00 0.05
C ASN A 90 -1.59 -2.47 0.01
N ASN A 91 -1.42 -1.89 -1.18
CA ASN A 91 -1.53 -0.45 -1.39
C ASN A 91 -2.80 -0.04 -2.15
N SER A 92 -3.47 -0.94 -2.87
CA SER A 92 -4.74 -0.63 -3.53
C SER A 92 -5.72 -0.01 -2.54
N GLY A 93 -6.30 1.14 -2.92
CA GLY A 93 -7.28 1.81 -2.10
C GLY A 93 -7.97 2.94 -2.84
N VAL A 94 -9.18 3.21 -2.42
CA VAL A 94 -10.01 4.32 -2.87
C VAL A 94 -10.50 5.09 -1.67
N TYR A 95 -10.82 6.36 -1.86
CA TYR A 95 -11.38 7.23 -0.83
C TYR A 95 -12.46 8.10 -1.45
N GLU A 96 -13.52 8.28 -0.71
CA GLU A 96 -14.58 9.23 -1.00
C GLU A 96 -14.96 9.91 0.32
N PHE A 97 -15.20 11.20 0.26
CA PHE A 97 -15.57 12.04 1.41
C PHE A 97 -16.95 12.62 1.20
N GLY A 98 -17.72 12.70 2.25
CA GLY A 98 -19.05 13.29 2.23
C GLY A 98 -19.71 13.28 3.60
N PRO A 99 -20.71 14.16 3.83
CA PRO A 99 -21.45 14.19 5.06
C PRO A 99 -22.28 12.90 5.22
N ILE A 100 -22.65 12.56 6.46
CA ILE A 100 -23.34 11.29 6.75
C ILE A 100 -24.71 11.20 6.06
N GLU A 101 -25.37 12.34 5.86
CA GLU A 101 -26.66 12.41 5.17
C GLU A 101 -26.57 12.05 3.70
N GLY A 102 -25.40 12.16 3.11
CA GLY A 102 -25.10 11.78 1.73
C GLY A 102 -24.56 10.37 1.57
N LEU A 103 -24.62 9.53 2.61
CA LEU A 103 -24.13 8.17 2.53
C LEU A 103 -24.86 7.37 1.45
N ASP A 104 -24.08 6.81 0.53
CA ASP A 104 -24.52 5.95 -0.55
C ASP A 104 -23.94 4.52 -0.39
N GLU A 105 -24.81 3.51 -0.51
CA GLU A 105 -24.42 2.10 -0.39
C GLU A 105 -23.37 1.69 -1.43
N ALA A 106 -23.46 2.20 -2.65
CA ALA A 106 -22.51 1.87 -3.71
C ALA A 106 -21.11 2.39 -3.36
N SER A 107 -20.99 3.61 -2.86
CA SER A 107 -19.76 4.20 -2.35
C SER A 107 -19.21 3.42 -1.16
N PHE A 108 -20.07 3.05 -0.21
CA PHE A 108 -19.68 2.20 0.92
C PHE A 108 -19.07 0.88 0.44
N HIS A 109 -19.79 0.13 -0.40
CA HIS A 109 -19.32 -1.14 -0.93
C HIS A 109 -18.03 -0.99 -1.74
N LYS A 110 -17.92 0.03 -2.58
CA LYS A 110 -16.70 0.30 -3.35
C LYS A 110 -15.49 0.49 -2.43
N GLN A 111 -15.62 1.30 -1.38
CA GLN A 111 -14.53 1.55 -0.44
C GLN A 111 -14.17 0.31 0.37
N PHE A 112 -15.15 -0.41 0.95
CA PHE A 112 -14.89 -1.62 1.73
C PHE A 112 -14.40 -2.76 0.86
N ASN A 113 -14.95 -2.97 -0.33
CA ASN A 113 -14.51 -4.03 -1.22
C ASN A 113 -13.05 -3.82 -1.69
N THR A 114 -12.66 -2.59 -1.99
CA THR A 114 -11.28 -2.32 -2.42
C THR A 114 -10.32 -2.30 -1.23
N ASN A 115 -10.63 -1.52 -0.19
CA ASN A 115 -9.67 -1.22 0.88
C ASN A 115 -9.55 -2.35 1.92
N VAL A 116 -10.61 -3.13 2.12
CA VAL A 116 -10.68 -4.16 3.17
C VAL A 116 -10.74 -5.56 2.57
N LEU A 117 -11.76 -5.86 1.76
CA LEU A 117 -11.90 -7.19 1.14
C LEU A 117 -10.71 -7.47 0.21
N GLY A 118 -10.31 -6.49 -0.60
CA GLY A 118 -9.17 -6.62 -1.52
C GLY A 118 -7.85 -6.92 -0.81
N LEU A 119 -7.60 -6.24 0.31
CA LEU A 119 -6.45 -6.52 1.17
C LEU A 119 -6.49 -7.97 1.71
N LEU A 120 -7.64 -8.42 2.19
CA LEU A 120 -7.82 -9.78 2.71
C LEU A 120 -7.66 -10.84 1.62
N LEU A 121 -8.22 -10.63 0.43
CA LEU A 121 -8.14 -11.57 -0.69
C LEU A 121 -6.71 -11.72 -1.21
N THR A 122 -6.00 -10.61 -1.41
CA THR A 122 -4.58 -10.64 -1.83
C THR A 122 -3.69 -11.25 -0.76
N THR A 123 -3.93 -10.95 0.51
CA THR A 123 -3.21 -11.57 1.63
C THR A 123 -3.48 -13.08 1.70
N LYS A 124 -4.74 -13.51 1.59
CA LYS A 124 -5.13 -14.94 1.54
C LYS A 124 -4.40 -15.67 0.41
N ALA A 125 -4.32 -15.08 -0.78
CA ALA A 125 -3.58 -15.65 -1.91
C ALA A 125 -2.08 -15.74 -1.59
N ALA A 126 -1.48 -14.66 -1.08
CA ALA A 126 -0.05 -14.54 -0.82
C ALA A 126 0.44 -15.50 0.29
N VAL A 127 -0.32 -15.66 1.37
CA VAL A 127 0.08 -16.47 2.54
C VAL A 127 0.40 -17.93 2.18
N ARG A 128 -0.15 -18.46 1.09
CA ARG A 128 0.16 -19.82 0.60
C ARG A 128 1.61 -19.94 0.09
N HIS A 129 2.23 -18.84 -0.31
CA HIS A 129 3.54 -18.77 -0.95
C HIS A 129 4.59 -18.06 -0.09
N LEU A 130 4.15 -17.30 0.92
CA LEU A 130 5.05 -16.62 1.85
C LEU A 130 5.71 -17.61 2.79
N GLY A 131 7.03 -17.56 2.87
CA GLY A 131 7.85 -18.35 3.79
C GLY A 131 8.37 -17.54 4.97
N GLU A 132 9.25 -18.16 5.76
CA GLU A 132 9.94 -17.51 6.88
C GLU A 132 10.69 -16.24 6.43
N GLY A 133 10.57 -15.19 7.23
CA GLY A 133 11.18 -13.88 6.95
C GLY A 133 10.43 -13.01 5.94
N ALA A 134 9.25 -13.46 5.48
CA ALA A 134 8.40 -12.66 4.60
C ALA A 134 7.79 -11.46 5.32
N SER A 135 7.39 -10.45 4.55
CA SER A 135 6.80 -9.22 5.06
C SER A 135 5.53 -8.85 4.32
N ILE A 136 4.45 -8.61 5.06
CA ILE A 136 3.21 -8.01 4.55
C ILE A 136 3.15 -6.58 5.06
N ILE A 137 2.95 -5.63 4.15
CA ILE A 137 2.91 -4.20 4.43
C ILE A 137 1.57 -3.68 3.94
N ASN A 138 0.75 -3.18 4.85
CA ASN A 138 -0.55 -2.61 4.55
C ASN A 138 -0.44 -1.09 4.53
N ILE A 139 -1.02 -0.43 3.51
CA ILE A 139 -1.08 1.02 3.47
C ILE A 139 -2.38 1.49 4.13
N GLY A 140 -2.24 1.94 5.38
CA GLY A 140 -3.27 2.54 6.19
C GLY A 140 -3.49 4.03 5.85
N SER A 141 -3.79 4.82 6.87
CA SER A 141 -3.85 6.28 6.82
C SER A 141 -3.96 6.83 8.24
N VAL A 142 -3.52 8.06 8.46
CA VAL A 142 -3.76 8.77 9.73
C VAL A 142 -5.25 9.03 10.00
N VAL A 143 -6.11 8.96 8.99
CA VAL A 143 -7.56 9.18 9.16
C VAL A 143 -8.20 8.16 10.11
N SER A 144 -7.62 6.97 10.30
CA SER A 144 -8.10 5.96 11.25
C SER A 144 -7.99 6.41 12.72
N THR A 145 -7.22 7.46 13.01
CA THR A 145 -7.04 8.04 14.35
C THR A 145 -7.38 9.52 14.43
N LEU A 146 -7.24 10.28 13.33
CA LEU A 146 -7.60 11.71 13.29
C LEU A 146 -9.11 11.95 13.15
N HIS A 147 -9.83 10.98 12.55
CA HIS A 147 -11.28 11.02 12.36
C HIS A 147 -11.78 12.35 11.76
N PRO A 148 -11.25 12.81 10.62
CA PRO A 148 -11.68 14.09 10.04
C PRO A 148 -13.17 14.03 9.66
N PRO A 149 -13.92 15.14 9.78
CA PRO A 149 -15.30 15.21 9.32
C PRO A 149 -15.45 14.72 7.87
N GLN A 150 -16.63 14.20 7.53
CA GLN A 150 -16.95 13.69 6.18
C GLN A 150 -16.17 12.44 5.73
N SER A 151 -15.44 11.77 6.61
CA SER A 151 -14.61 10.61 6.28
C SER A 151 -15.11 9.29 6.88
N ALA A 152 -16.38 9.22 7.34
CA ALA A 152 -16.87 8.09 8.13
C ALA A 152 -16.53 6.72 7.50
N VAL A 153 -16.89 6.51 6.23
CA VAL A 153 -16.63 5.25 5.52
C VAL A 153 -15.14 5.03 5.33
N TYR A 154 -14.43 6.03 4.82
CA TYR A 154 -12.99 5.90 4.57
C TYR A 154 -12.20 5.64 5.86
N SER A 155 -12.47 6.40 6.92
CA SER A 155 -11.84 6.18 8.24
C SER A 155 -12.14 4.79 8.79
N ALA A 156 -13.38 4.30 8.63
CA ALA A 156 -13.74 2.93 9.03
C ALA A 156 -12.94 1.87 8.25
N THR A 157 -12.75 2.03 6.93
CA THR A 157 -11.91 1.11 6.16
C THR A 157 -10.47 1.09 6.65
N LYS A 158 -9.91 2.24 7.03
CA LYS A 158 -8.53 2.33 7.51
C LYS A 158 -8.37 1.85 8.95
N GLY A 159 -9.39 2.02 9.79
CA GLY A 159 -9.47 1.37 11.10
C GLY A 159 -9.54 -0.17 10.98
N ALA A 160 -10.29 -0.68 10.00
CA ALA A 160 -10.32 -2.10 9.69
C ALA A 160 -8.92 -2.63 9.28
N VAL A 161 -8.17 -1.88 8.44
CA VAL A 161 -6.79 -2.24 8.06
C VAL A 161 -5.87 -2.35 9.28
N ASP A 162 -5.98 -1.40 10.22
CA ASP A 162 -5.17 -1.41 11.45
C ASP A 162 -5.51 -2.65 12.31
N ALA A 163 -6.80 -2.96 12.50
CA ALA A 163 -7.24 -4.15 13.24
C ALA A 163 -6.79 -5.46 12.57
N ILE A 164 -6.96 -5.57 11.25
CA ILE A 164 -6.54 -6.74 10.45
C ILE A 164 -5.03 -6.95 10.59
N THR A 165 -4.23 -5.89 10.55
CA THR A 165 -2.78 -5.95 10.72
C THR A 165 -2.41 -6.60 12.05
N GLY A 166 -3.02 -6.18 13.15
CA GLY A 166 -2.77 -6.75 14.47
C GLY A 166 -3.16 -8.22 14.59
N VAL A 167 -4.29 -8.61 13.98
CA VAL A 167 -4.75 -10.02 13.95
C VAL A 167 -3.76 -10.86 13.14
N LEU A 168 -3.46 -10.46 11.90
CA LEU A 168 -2.59 -11.25 11.00
C LEU A 168 -1.15 -11.34 11.52
N ALA A 169 -0.65 -10.34 12.22
CA ALA A 169 0.66 -10.41 12.86
C ALA A 169 0.74 -11.54 13.89
N LYS A 170 -0.34 -11.76 14.66
CA LYS A 170 -0.43 -12.86 15.64
C LYS A 170 -0.63 -14.22 14.96
N GLU A 171 -1.49 -14.30 13.94
CA GLU A 171 -1.76 -15.54 13.22
C GLU A 171 -0.54 -16.06 12.45
N LEU A 172 0.22 -15.14 11.83
CA LEU A 172 1.33 -15.51 10.95
C LEU A 172 2.70 -15.49 11.67
N GLY A 173 2.74 -15.02 12.91
CA GLY A 173 3.96 -14.91 13.71
C GLY A 173 4.69 -16.24 13.93
N ALA A 174 3.97 -17.34 14.15
CA ALA A 174 4.57 -18.68 14.26
C ALA A 174 5.30 -19.13 12.99
N ARG A 175 4.93 -18.57 11.82
CA ARG A 175 5.61 -18.77 10.53
C ARG A 175 6.70 -17.75 10.27
N ARG A 176 6.99 -16.87 11.24
CA ARG A 176 7.93 -15.75 11.13
C ARG A 176 7.63 -14.81 9.95
N ILE A 177 6.35 -14.63 9.64
CA ILE A 177 5.86 -13.65 8.66
C ILE A 177 5.45 -12.41 9.45
N ARG A 178 6.02 -11.26 9.09
CA ARG A 178 5.71 -9.98 9.74
C ARG A 178 4.58 -9.27 9.00
N VAL A 179 3.70 -8.62 9.72
CA VAL A 179 2.59 -7.83 9.16
C VAL A 179 2.55 -6.48 9.84
N ASN A 180 2.71 -5.39 9.08
CA ASN A 180 2.71 -4.04 9.61
C ASN A 180 1.91 -3.09 8.73
N THR A 181 1.42 -2.00 9.30
CA THR A 181 0.77 -0.89 8.61
C THR A 181 1.71 0.30 8.51
N ILE A 182 1.79 0.94 7.36
CA ILE A 182 2.25 2.32 7.23
C ILE A 182 1.00 3.20 7.14
N ALA A 183 0.89 4.21 7.99
CA ALA A 183 -0.22 5.16 8.04
C ALA A 183 0.24 6.55 7.56
N PRO A 184 0.13 6.85 6.24
CA PRO A 184 0.51 8.15 5.71
C PRO A 184 -0.41 9.27 6.20
N GLY A 185 0.15 10.48 6.33
CA GLY A 185 -0.59 11.73 6.29
C GLY A 185 -1.01 12.09 4.86
N ILE A 186 -1.18 13.38 4.58
CA ILE A 186 -1.40 13.84 3.20
C ILE A 186 -0.11 13.67 2.40
N VAL A 187 -0.20 12.98 1.26
CA VAL A 187 0.92 12.74 0.34
C VAL A 187 0.58 13.29 -1.02
N GLU A 188 1.48 14.05 -1.61
CA GLU A 188 1.32 14.61 -2.95
C GLU A 188 1.40 13.48 -3.99
N THR A 189 0.30 13.22 -4.67
CA THR A 189 0.15 12.16 -5.68
C THR A 189 -0.78 12.66 -6.79
N GLU A 190 -0.80 11.96 -7.92
CA GLU A 190 -1.77 12.22 -8.98
C GLU A 190 -3.22 12.10 -8.46
N GLY A 191 -3.45 11.24 -7.48
CA GLY A 191 -4.76 11.07 -6.84
C GLY A 191 -5.18 12.27 -6.00
N THR A 192 -4.28 12.83 -5.18
CA THR A 192 -4.56 14.00 -4.34
C THR A 192 -4.66 15.28 -5.15
N HIS A 193 -3.94 15.39 -6.28
CA HIS A 193 -4.14 16.47 -7.25
C HIS A 193 -5.50 16.38 -7.91
N ALA A 194 -5.89 15.20 -8.41
CA ALA A 194 -7.20 14.98 -9.05
C ALA A 194 -8.37 15.19 -8.09
N ALA A 195 -8.19 14.95 -6.79
CA ALA A 195 -9.18 15.21 -5.75
C ALA A 195 -9.22 16.70 -5.31
N GLY A 196 -8.35 17.54 -5.85
CA GLY A 196 -8.29 18.97 -5.51
C GLY A 196 -7.75 19.28 -4.11
N PHE A 197 -7.03 18.35 -3.49
CA PHE A 197 -6.43 18.59 -2.16
C PHE A 197 -5.14 19.40 -2.25
N ILE A 198 -4.32 19.14 -3.26
CA ILE A 198 -3.06 19.85 -3.46
C ILE A 198 -3.36 21.18 -4.18
N GLY A 199 -2.76 22.28 -3.68
CA GLY A 199 -3.00 23.63 -4.12
C GLY A 199 -4.25 24.30 -3.51
N SER A 200 -4.86 23.68 -2.48
CA SER A 200 -6.09 24.19 -1.84
C SER A 200 -5.84 24.76 -0.43
N ASP A 201 -6.85 25.44 0.12
CA ASP A 201 -6.85 25.88 1.52
C ASP A 201 -6.73 24.69 2.49
N PHE A 202 -7.26 23.53 2.11
CA PHE A 202 -7.11 22.29 2.89
C PHE A 202 -5.64 21.88 3.00
N GLU A 203 -4.86 21.96 1.92
CA GLU A 203 -3.42 21.70 1.99
C GLU A 203 -2.73 22.71 2.90
N THR A 204 -3.01 24.00 2.71
CA THR A 204 -2.41 25.07 3.50
C THR A 204 -2.66 24.89 5.00
N ASP A 205 -3.90 24.60 5.39
CA ASP A 205 -4.27 24.30 6.79
C ASP A 205 -3.56 23.04 7.30
N THR A 206 -3.54 21.96 6.50
CA THR A 206 -2.87 20.72 6.86
C THR A 206 -1.37 20.91 7.06
N VAL A 207 -0.70 21.62 6.16
CA VAL A 207 0.74 21.92 6.25
C VAL A 207 1.04 22.78 7.47
N SER A 208 0.19 23.76 7.79
CA SER A 208 0.37 24.62 8.97
C SER A 208 0.34 23.85 10.29
N ARG A 209 -0.39 22.71 10.32
CA ARG A 209 -0.50 21.81 11.49
C ARG A 209 0.49 20.64 11.44
N THR A 210 1.24 20.50 10.36
CA THR A 210 2.25 19.44 10.20
C THR A 210 3.59 19.94 10.74
N PRO A 211 4.15 19.34 11.81
CA PRO A 211 5.43 19.78 12.38
C PRO A 211 6.59 19.91 11.39
N LEU A 212 6.67 19.01 10.38
CA LEU A 212 7.68 19.09 9.33
C LEU A 212 7.37 20.13 8.23
N GLY A 213 6.26 20.86 8.32
CA GLY A 213 5.92 22.04 7.48
C GLY A 213 5.72 21.73 6.01
N ARG A 214 5.37 20.49 5.62
CA ARG A 214 5.11 20.12 4.24
C ARG A 214 4.16 18.93 4.12
N THR A 215 3.59 18.73 2.94
CA THR A 215 2.98 17.46 2.54
C THR A 215 4.06 16.38 2.38
N GLY A 216 3.68 15.12 2.57
CA GLY A 216 4.55 13.99 2.28
C GLY A 216 4.74 13.80 0.77
N GLN A 217 5.86 13.20 0.40
CA GLN A 217 6.10 12.74 -0.97
C GLN A 217 5.96 11.22 -1.05
N PRO A 218 5.59 10.63 -2.18
CA PRO A 218 5.50 9.17 -2.34
C PRO A 218 6.77 8.43 -1.89
N ASN A 219 7.94 9.05 -2.06
CA ASN A 219 9.21 8.48 -1.64
C ASN A 219 9.41 8.45 -0.11
N ASP A 220 8.77 9.34 0.66
CA ASP A 220 8.77 9.27 2.12
C ASP A 220 8.16 7.94 2.59
N ILE A 221 7.07 7.52 1.94
CA ILE A 221 6.38 6.24 2.24
C ILE A 221 7.16 5.05 1.69
N ALA A 222 7.70 5.16 0.48
CA ALA A 222 8.45 4.08 -0.17
C ALA A 222 9.69 3.68 0.62
N THR A 223 10.37 4.63 1.26
CA THR A 223 11.53 4.36 2.12
C THR A 223 11.16 3.53 3.35
N ILE A 224 10.03 3.84 3.99
CA ILE A 224 9.52 3.07 5.14
C ILE A 224 9.08 1.67 4.68
N ALA A 225 8.43 1.55 3.52
CA ALA A 225 8.05 0.25 2.97
C ALA A 225 9.29 -0.62 2.69
N SER A 226 10.36 -0.05 2.15
CA SER A 226 11.62 -0.77 1.95
C SER A 226 12.26 -1.22 3.28
N PHE A 227 12.25 -0.37 4.31
CA PHE A 227 12.70 -0.75 5.65
C PHE A 227 11.88 -1.93 6.19
N LEU A 228 10.54 -1.87 6.13
CA LEU A 228 9.67 -2.94 6.60
C LEU A 228 9.79 -4.24 5.76
N ALA A 229 10.16 -4.14 4.49
CA ALA A 229 10.42 -5.29 3.64
C ALA A 229 11.77 -5.99 3.95
N SER A 230 12.69 -5.28 4.61
CA SER A 230 14.06 -5.75 4.84
C SER A 230 14.21 -6.45 6.20
N ASN A 231 15.38 -7.08 6.38
CA ASN A 231 15.76 -7.69 7.65
C ASN A 231 16.02 -6.66 8.77
N ALA A 232 16.18 -5.38 8.45
CA ALA A 232 16.36 -4.32 9.45
C ALA A 232 15.14 -4.15 10.38
N SER A 233 13.97 -4.65 9.95
CA SER A 233 12.72 -4.62 10.72
C SER A 233 12.30 -5.99 11.28
N ASN A 234 13.23 -6.93 11.47
CA ASN A 234 12.91 -8.30 11.89
C ASN A 234 12.19 -8.42 13.24
N TRP A 235 12.31 -7.40 14.11
CA TRP A 235 11.64 -7.37 15.42
C TRP A 235 10.41 -6.46 15.44
N ILE A 236 9.87 -6.11 14.25
CA ILE A 236 8.71 -5.24 14.09
C ILE A 236 7.58 -6.02 13.40
N THR A 237 6.50 -6.30 14.12
CA THR A 237 5.27 -6.92 13.59
C THR A 237 4.06 -6.49 14.41
N GLY A 238 2.92 -6.33 13.75
CA GLY A 238 1.68 -5.84 14.38
C GLY A 238 1.64 -4.33 14.57
N GLU A 239 2.64 -3.60 14.07
CA GLU A 239 2.80 -2.18 14.31
C GLU A 239 2.12 -1.32 13.25
N ARG A 240 1.66 -0.17 13.68
CA ARG A 240 1.17 0.93 12.84
C ARG A 240 2.18 2.08 12.86
N LEU A 241 2.97 2.19 11.81
CA LEU A 241 3.96 3.26 11.67
C LEU A 241 3.31 4.49 11.03
N VAL A 242 3.17 5.55 11.81
CA VAL A 242 2.64 6.83 11.33
C VAL A 242 3.73 7.57 10.53
N ALA A 243 3.40 7.93 9.30
CA ALA A 243 4.27 8.64 8.36
C ALA A 243 3.58 9.92 7.87
N SER A 244 3.47 10.92 8.76
CA SER A 244 2.61 12.10 8.59
C SER A 244 3.34 13.43 8.76
N GLY A 245 4.66 13.43 8.89
CA GLY A 245 5.41 14.64 9.23
C GLY A 245 5.13 15.16 10.64
N GLY A 246 4.58 14.30 11.54
CA GLY A 246 4.25 14.65 12.93
C GLY A 246 2.79 15.05 13.14
N MET A 247 1.95 15.02 12.11
CA MET A 247 0.51 15.23 12.25
C MET A 247 -0.18 13.96 12.75
N HIS A 248 -0.61 13.95 14.02
CA HIS A 248 -1.34 12.87 14.68
C HIS A 248 -2.01 13.34 15.98
#